data_df97049e9b5a6b9a0c239ae5f97011ff
#
_entry.id   df97049e9b5a6b9a0c239ae5f97011ff
#
_cell.length_a   1.000
_cell.length_b   1.000
_cell.length_c   1.000
_cell.angle_alpha   90.00
_cell.angle_beta   90.00
_cell.angle_gamma   90.00
#
_symmetry.space_group_name_H-M   'P 1'
#
loop_
_entity.id
_entity.type
_entity.pdbx_description
1 polymer ?
#
loop_
_entity_poly.entity_id
_entity_poly.type
_entity_poly.pdbx_seq_one_letter_code
_entity_poly.pdbx_strand_id
1 'polypeptide(L)'
;LVTDQPWSGFNYYEGDLRSRVAINTDLPVASTAIGHRVAHEAYPGHHTEHCRKEVGLVRRRHQLEESIFLVGTPQCLLAEGLADLALEALLGSGHEPVLADLLHPLGIRYDTEVVAAVASAGEALSAVRGNAALLLHDRRRPEDEAVAELERWGLLSHERAVKSIAFLTHPTWRAYIFCYTAGLPLCRRFVGGDPARFERLLDEQLVPADLSA
;
A
#
# COMPACT_ATOMS: atom_id res chain seq x y z
N LEU A 1 9.45 9.96 12.52
CA LEU A 1 9.15 8.68 13.14
C LEU A 1 8.06 8.87 14.17
N VAL A 2 7.15 7.90 14.31
CA VAL A 2 6.02 7.93 15.24
C VAL A 2 5.83 6.56 15.91
N THR A 3 5.05 6.54 16.98
CA THR A 3 4.63 5.34 17.72
C THR A 3 3.12 5.36 17.96
N ASP A 4 2.58 4.26 18.47
CA ASP A 4 1.16 4.12 18.86
C ASP A 4 0.17 4.39 17.70
N GLN A 5 0.57 3.96 16.50
CA GLN A 5 -0.32 4.07 15.34
C GLN A 5 -0.78 2.67 14.86
N PRO A 6 -2.03 2.54 14.36
CA PRO A 6 -2.53 1.27 13.84
C PRO A 6 -1.89 0.87 12.50
N TRP A 7 -1.29 1.84 11.78
CA TRP A 7 -0.63 1.65 10.49
C TRP A 7 0.90 1.65 10.63
N SER A 8 1.61 1.23 9.60
CA SER A 8 3.08 1.13 9.56
C SER A 8 3.77 2.31 8.87
N GLY A 9 3.12 2.95 7.94
CA GLY A 9 3.52 4.18 7.24
C GLY A 9 2.29 4.97 6.85
N PHE A 10 2.45 6.27 6.65
CA PHE A 10 1.36 7.14 6.22
C PHE A 10 1.92 8.39 5.54
N ASN A 11 1.35 8.76 4.41
CA ASN A 11 1.62 10.02 3.74
C ASN A 11 0.55 11.06 4.12
N TYR A 12 0.98 12.14 4.76
CA TYR A 12 0.16 13.32 4.98
C TYR A 12 0.46 14.33 3.89
N TYR A 13 -0.40 14.41 2.90
CA TYR A 13 -0.29 15.47 1.90
C TYR A 13 -0.75 16.78 2.49
N GLU A 14 0.12 17.79 2.51
CA GLU A 14 -0.10 19.07 3.18
C GLU A 14 -0.49 20.18 2.18
N GLY A 15 -0.66 19.83 0.91
CA GLY A 15 -0.85 20.78 -0.17
C GLY A 15 0.46 21.43 -0.64
N ASP A 16 0.37 22.27 -1.66
CA ASP A 16 1.51 22.96 -2.24
C ASP A 16 2.68 22.03 -2.60
N LEU A 17 2.37 20.85 -3.14
CA LEU A 17 3.32 19.83 -3.58
C LEU A 17 4.23 19.33 -2.45
N ARG A 18 3.73 19.28 -1.22
CA ARG A 18 4.47 18.84 -0.04
C ARG A 18 3.74 17.71 0.69
N SER A 19 4.52 16.75 1.13
CA SER A 19 4.05 15.68 2.00
C SER A 19 4.95 15.54 3.23
N ARG A 20 4.35 15.09 4.32
CA ARG A 20 5.03 14.57 5.49
C ARG A 20 4.78 13.07 5.59
N VAL A 21 5.84 12.29 5.37
CA VAL A 21 5.76 10.83 5.51
C VAL A 21 6.07 10.44 6.95
N ALA A 22 5.16 9.75 7.60
CA ALA A 22 5.33 9.22 8.95
C ALA A 22 5.56 7.71 8.89
N ILE A 23 6.60 7.23 9.59
CA ILE A 23 6.93 5.81 9.72
C ILE A 23 6.73 5.40 11.18
N ASN A 24 5.87 4.42 11.39
CA ASN A 24 5.63 3.83 12.70
C ASN A 24 6.76 2.86 13.07
N THR A 25 7.34 3.07 14.25
CA THR A 25 8.49 2.31 14.76
C THR A 25 8.15 1.38 15.91
N ASP A 26 6.85 1.11 16.16
CA ASP A 26 6.45 0.12 17.18
C ASP A 26 7.04 -1.27 16.89
N LEU A 27 7.17 -1.62 15.61
CA LEU A 27 7.77 -2.87 15.18
C LEU A 27 8.94 -2.60 14.22
N PRO A 28 9.98 -3.46 14.23
CA PRO A 28 11.08 -3.34 13.29
C PRO A 28 10.61 -3.40 11.83
N VAL A 29 11.18 -2.54 11.00
CA VAL A 29 10.97 -2.56 9.54
C VAL A 29 11.98 -3.53 8.91
N ALA A 30 11.48 -4.52 8.17
CA ALA A 30 12.35 -5.42 7.43
C ALA A 30 13.04 -4.68 6.27
N SER A 31 14.31 -5.00 5.98
CA SER A 31 15.04 -4.42 4.83
C SER A 31 14.32 -4.64 3.51
N THR A 32 13.64 -5.78 3.36
CA THR A 32 12.82 -6.14 2.20
C THR A 32 11.66 -5.19 1.94
N ALA A 33 11.17 -4.49 2.96
CA ALA A 33 10.04 -3.58 2.85
C ALA A 33 10.46 -2.11 2.59
N ILE A 34 11.74 -1.77 2.68
CA ILE A 34 12.19 -0.36 2.61
C ILE A 34 11.92 0.22 1.23
N GLY A 35 12.37 -0.45 0.16
CA GLY A 35 12.19 0.02 -1.22
C GLY A 35 10.72 0.20 -1.58
N HIS A 36 9.91 -0.81 -1.29
CA HIS A 36 8.46 -0.74 -1.51
C HIS A 36 7.82 0.43 -0.73
N ARG A 37 8.16 0.59 0.55
CA ARG A 37 7.59 1.66 1.38
C ARG A 37 7.97 3.05 0.88
N VAL A 38 9.21 3.26 0.45
CA VAL A 38 9.65 4.54 -0.11
C VAL A 38 8.89 4.84 -1.41
N ALA A 39 8.76 3.86 -2.29
CA ALA A 39 8.02 4.02 -3.54
C ALA A 39 6.52 4.27 -3.27
N HIS A 40 5.91 3.53 -2.35
CA HIS A 40 4.51 3.65 -1.96
C HIS A 40 4.18 5.03 -1.39
N GLU A 41 4.92 5.46 -0.36
CA GLU A 41 4.61 6.71 0.34
C GLU A 41 5.08 7.97 -0.41
N ALA A 42 6.15 7.84 -1.23
CA ALA A 42 6.76 9.00 -1.88
C ALA A 42 6.69 8.90 -3.42
N TYR A 43 7.72 8.38 -4.05
CA TYR A 43 7.90 8.43 -5.51
C TYR A 43 7.99 7.02 -6.11
N PRO A 44 7.12 6.66 -7.05
CA PRO A 44 6.04 7.42 -7.69
C PRO A 44 4.63 7.20 -7.08
N GLY A 45 4.53 6.79 -5.82
CA GLY A 45 3.27 6.51 -5.11
C GLY A 45 2.50 7.75 -4.65
N HIS A 46 1.99 7.72 -3.42
CA HIS A 46 1.03 8.72 -2.87
C HIS A 46 1.46 10.17 -3.04
N HIS A 47 2.72 10.51 -2.73
CA HIS A 47 3.17 11.89 -2.90
C HIS A 47 3.07 12.36 -4.35
N THR A 48 3.51 11.52 -5.30
CA THR A 48 3.44 11.84 -6.73
C THR A 48 2.01 11.98 -7.22
N GLU A 49 1.13 11.05 -6.82
CA GLU A 49 -0.30 11.11 -7.14
C GLU A 49 -0.92 12.42 -6.67
N HIS A 50 -0.76 12.75 -5.39
CA HIS A 50 -1.31 13.99 -4.83
C HIS A 50 -0.78 15.24 -5.53
N CYS A 51 0.52 15.31 -5.80
CA CYS A 51 1.11 16.44 -6.52
C CYS A 51 0.56 16.57 -7.94
N ARG A 52 0.47 15.48 -8.69
CA ARG A 52 -0.02 15.50 -10.08
C ARG A 52 -1.51 15.85 -10.12
N LYS A 53 -2.32 15.30 -9.24
CA LYS A 53 -3.75 15.62 -9.13
C LYS A 53 -3.96 17.06 -8.66
N GLU A 54 -3.19 17.56 -7.69
CA GLU A 54 -3.28 18.96 -7.29
C GLU A 54 -3.00 19.89 -8.48
N VAL A 55 -1.93 19.65 -9.24
CA VAL A 55 -1.61 20.50 -10.40
C VAL A 55 -2.63 20.32 -11.52
N GLY A 56 -2.95 19.08 -11.87
CA GLY A 56 -3.77 18.76 -13.04
C GLY A 56 -5.26 19.00 -12.83
N LEU A 57 -5.79 18.53 -11.71
CA LEU A 57 -7.22 18.53 -11.44
C LEU A 57 -7.62 19.77 -10.63
N VAL A 58 -6.99 20.01 -9.48
CA VAL A 58 -7.40 21.11 -8.59
C VAL A 58 -7.03 22.47 -9.18
N ARG A 59 -5.74 22.70 -9.49
CA ARG A 59 -5.27 24.04 -9.89
C ARG A 59 -5.65 24.38 -11.32
N ARG A 60 -5.57 23.45 -12.27
CA ARG A 60 -5.84 23.72 -13.70
C ARG A 60 -7.30 23.53 -14.10
N ARG A 61 -7.98 22.48 -13.57
CA ARG A 61 -9.36 22.16 -13.95
C ARG A 61 -10.39 22.63 -12.94
N HIS A 62 -9.97 23.18 -11.78
CA HIS A 62 -10.83 23.64 -10.69
C HIS A 62 -11.74 22.55 -10.10
N GLN A 63 -11.31 21.29 -10.14
CA GLN A 63 -11.98 20.15 -9.51
C GLN A 63 -11.61 20.13 -8.02
N LEU A 64 -12.24 21.00 -7.23
CA LEU A 64 -11.88 21.25 -5.83
C LEU A 64 -12.12 20.03 -4.93
N GLU A 65 -13.01 19.12 -5.32
CA GLU A 65 -13.26 17.85 -4.62
C GLU A 65 -12.02 16.99 -4.50
N GLU A 66 -11.08 17.08 -5.45
CA GLU A 66 -9.82 16.36 -5.43
C GLU A 66 -8.81 16.89 -4.37
N SER A 67 -9.13 18.02 -3.73
CA SER A 67 -8.37 18.50 -2.57
C SER A 67 -8.72 17.75 -1.28
N ILE A 68 -9.75 16.89 -1.30
CA ILE A 68 -10.24 16.14 -0.15
C ILE A 68 -10.04 14.64 -0.41
N PHE A 69 -9.12 14.04 0.32
CA PHE A 69 -8.91 12.58 0.26
C PHE A 69 -9.66 11.90 1.41
N LEU A 70 -10.60 11.01 1.07
CA LEU A 70 -11.37 10.25 2.05
C LEU A 70 -10.99 8.76 2.02
N VAL A 71 -10.60 8.24 3.17
CA VAL A 71 -10.32 6.80 3.34
C VAL A 71 -11.57 5.95 3.15
N GLY A 72 -11.41 4.73 2.63
CA GLY A 72 -12.51 3.81 2.40
C GLY A 72 -13.41 4.16 1.21
N THR A 73 -12.96 5.01 0.30
CA THR A 73 -13.65 5.38 -0.95
C THR A 73 -13.10 4.60 -2.15
N PRO A 74 -13.81 4.59 -3.29
CA PRO A 74 -13.25 4.06 -4.55
C PRO A 74 -11.94 4.74 -4.98
N GLN A 75 -11.80 6.04 -4.72
CA GLN A 75 -10.55 6.78 -4.96
C GLN A 75 -9.42 6.22 -4.10
N CYS A 76 -9.66 5.99 -2.81
CA CYS A 76 -8.69 5.40 -1.90
C CYS A 76 -8.25 4.00 -2.34
N LEU A 77 -9.17 3.18 -2.86
CA LEU A 77 -8.84 1.84 -3.38
C LEU A 77 -7.85 1.93 -4.55
N LEU A 78 -8.05 2.89 -5.46
CA LEU A 78 -7.13 3.09 -6.59
C LEU A 78 -5.81 3.70 -6.16
N ALA A 79 -5.83 4.64 -5.22
CA ALA A 79 -4.63 5.26 -4.67
C ALA A 79 -3.71 4.22 -3.98
N GLU A 80 -4.29 3.30 -3.19
CA GLU A 80 -3.54 2.22 -2.57
C GLU A 80 -3.01 1.22 -3.61
N GLY A 81 -3.83 0.86 -4.59
CA GLY A 81 -3.40 -0.05 -5.65
C GLY A 81 -2.30 0.53 -6.53
N LEU A 82 -2.35 1.80 -6.85
CA LEU A 82 -1.32 2.57 -7.54
C LEU A 82 -0.03 2.62 -6.70
N ALA A 83 -0.14 2.96 -5.42
CA ALA A 83 1.01 3.08 -4.53
C ALA A 83 1.71 1.73 -4.29
N ASP A 84 0.95 0.65 -4.16
CA ASP A 84 1.51 -0.72 -4.08
C ASP A 84 2.21 -1.15 -5.38
N LEU A 85 1.76 -0.65 -6.54
CA LEU A 85 2.37 -0.92 -7.84
C LEU A 85 3.59 -0.02 -8.14
N ALA A 86 3.78 1.05 -7.38
CA ALA A 86 4.72 2.13 -7.66
C ALA A 86 6.17 1.66 -7.87
N LEU A 87 6.67 0.74 -7.03
CA LEU A 87 8.02 0.22 -7.15
C LEU A 87 8.23 -0.56 -8.46
N GLU A 88 7.27 -1.42 -8.81
CA GLU A 88 7.28 -2.19 -10.06
C GLU A 88 7.16 -1.26 -11.29
N ALA A 89 6.31 -0.24 -11.21
CA ALA A 89 6.15 0.75 -12.28
C ALA A 89 7.42 1.59 -12.50
N LEU A 90 8.19 1.87 -11.44
CA LEU A 90 9.43 2.66 -11.51
C LEU A 90 10.62 1.85 -12.03
N LEU A 91 10.82 0.64 -11.51
CA LEU A 91 12.04 -0.14 -11.72
C LEU A 91 11.80 -1.41 -12.55
N GLY A 92 10.56 -1.71 -12.89
CA GLY A 92 10.20 -2.97 -13.54
C GLY A 92 10.12 -4.16 -12.59
N SER A 93 9.70 -5.30 -13.12
CA SER A 93 9.80 -6.59 -12.43
C SER A 93 11.27 -7.02 -12.32
N GLY A 94 11.67 -7.65 -11.21
CA GLY A 94 13.07 -8.05 -10.97
C GLY A 94 13.96 -6.88 -10.52
N HIS A 95 13.40 -5.96 -9.76
CA HIS A 95 14.09 -4.76 -9.24
C HIS A 95 15.00 -5.04 -8.03
N GLU A 96 15.03 -6.26 -7.52
CA GLU A 96 15.79 -6.64 -6.33
C GLU A 96 17.30 -6.32 -6.43
N PRO A 97 17.98 -6.54 -7.57
CA PRO A 97 19.39 -6.15 -7.69
C PRO A 97 19.60 -4.65 -7.54
N VAL A 98 18.72 -3.83 -8.10
CA VAL A 98 18.81 -2.36 -7.98
C VAL A 98 18.65 -1.94 -6.52
N LEU A 99 17.73 -2.56 -5.78
CA LEU A 99 17.56 -2.30 -4.35
C LEU A 99 18.76 -2.76 -3.54
N ALA A 100 19.37 -3.91 -3.87
CA ALA A 100 20.58 -4.38 -3.23
C ALA A 100 21.73 -3.37 -3.40
N ASP A 101 21.95 -2.86 -4.61
CA ASP A 101 22.98 -1.87 -4.92
C ASP A 101 22.79 -0.55 -4.15
N LEU A 102 21.54 -0.17 -3.89
CA LEU A 102 21.20 1.02 -3.09
C LEU A 102 21.37 0.81 -1.59
N LEU A 103 21.05 -0.38 -1.09
CA LEU A 103 20.97 -0.67 0.36
C LEU A 103 22.30 -1.16 0.94
N HIS A 104 23.09 -1.93 0.19
CA HIS A 104 24.38 -2.45 0.66
C HIS A 104 25.36 -1.37 1.11
N PRO A 105 25.54 -0.23 0.38
CA PRO A 105 26.41 0.85 0.83
C PRO A 105 25.99 1.48 2.17
N LEU A 106 24.71 1.33 2.53
CA LEU A 106 24.16 1.81 3.81
C LEU A 106 24.32 0.78 4.94
N GLY A 107 25.00 -0.35 4.68
CA GLY A 107 25.16 -1.44 5.64
C GLY A 107 23.88 -2.29 5.85
N ILE A 108 22.89 -2.14 4.99
CA ILE A 108 21.63 -2.87 5.06
C ILE A 108 21.77 -4.17 4.26
N ARG A 109 21.54 -5.31 4.93
CA ARG A 109 21.57 -6.63 4.27
C ARG A 109 20.32 -6.81 3.41
N TYR A 110 20.53 -7.15 2.15
CA TYR A 110 19.46 -7.39 1.18
C TYR A 110 19.88 -8.53 0.26
N ASP A 111 19.25 -9.70 0.46
CA ASP A 111 19.49 -10.90 -0.34
C ASP A 111 18.43 -10.97 -1.44
N THR A 112 18.84 -10.75 -2.67
CA THR A 112 17.94 -10.63 -3.84
C THR A 112 17.14 -11.89 -4.11
N GLU A 113 17.76 -13.08 -3.96
CA GLU A 113 17.09 -14.36 -4.23
C GLU A 113 16.04 -14.65 -3.15
N VAL A 114 16.41 -14.46 -1.88
CA VAL A 114 15.49 -14.65 -0.75
C VAL A 114 14.33 -13.67 -0.84
N VAL A 115 14.61 -12.40 -1.16
CA VAL A 115 13.56 -11.37 -1.28
C VAL A 115 12.59 -11.70 -2.41
N ALA A 116 13.07 -12.06 -3.58
CA ALA A 116 12.23 -12.45 -4.72
C ALA A 116 11.36 -13.68 -4.39
N ALA A 117 11.94 -14.69 -3.74
CA ALA A 117 11.21 -15.89 -3.33
C ALA A 117 10.10 -15.56 -2.29
N VAL A 118 10.41 -14.72 -1.30
CA VAL A 118 9.45 -14.28 -0.28
C VAL A 118 8.35 -13.42 -0.90
N ALA A 119 8.67 -12.51 -1.83
CA ALA A 119 7.68 -11.70 -2.53
C ALA A 119 6.71 -12.57 -3.34
N SER A 120 7.22 -13.53 -4.11
CA SER A 120 6.41 -14.49 -4.88
C SER A 120 5.50 -15.34 -3.98
N ALA A 121 6.02 -15.85 -2.87
CA ALA A 121 5.22 -16.59 -1.89
C ALA A 121 4.16 -15.69 -1.24
N GLY A 122 4.51 -14.43 -0.96
CA GLY A 122 3.63 -13.44 -0.36
C GLY A 122 2.40 -13.11 -1.21
N GLU A 123 2.53 -13.16 -2.54
CA GLU A 123 1.39 -12.96 -3.45
C GLU A 123 0.27 -13.99 -3.21
N ALA A 124 0.63 -15.26 -2.99
CA ALA A 124 -0.33 -16.31 -2.68
C ALA A 124 -1.07 -16.08 -1.34
N LEU A 125 -0.46 -15.30 -0.43
CA LEU A 125 -0.98 -15.00 0.89
C LEU A 125 -1.66 -13.62 0.97
N SER A 126 -1.74 -12.88 -0.13
CA SER A 126 -2.24 -11.50 -0.18
C SER A 126 -3.67 -11.32 0.36
N ALA A 127 -4.53 -12.33 0.20
CA ALA A 127 -5.92 -12.32 0.67
C ALA A 127 -6.09 -12.61 2.17
N VAL A 128 -5.08 -13.12 2.88
CA VAL A 128 -5.23 -13.63 4.25
C VAL A 128 -5.71 -12.57 5.23
N ARG A 129 -5.20 -11.34 5.12
CA ARG A 129 -5.67 -10.23 5.97
C ARG A 129 -7.11 -9.83 5.67
N GLY A 130 -7.52 -9.86 4.40
CA GLY A 130 -8.90 -9.66 3.99
C GLY A 130 -9.82 -10.75 4.55
N ASN A 131 -9.37 -12.02 4.52
CA ASN A 131 -10.11 -13.14 5.11
C ASN A 131 -10.28 -12.97 6.63
N ALA A 132 -9.24 -12.52 7.34
CA ALA A 132 -9.34 -12.22 8.77
C ALA A 132 -10.37 -11.12 9.05
N ALA A 133 -10.42 -10.06 8.22
CA ALA A 133 -11.45 -9.03 8.32
C ALA A 133 -12.85 -9.59 8.09
N LEU A 134 -13.05 -10.49 7.13
CA LEU A 134 -14.33 -11.17 6.91
C LEU A 134 -14.72 -12.09 8.08
N LEU A 135 -13.76 -12.78 8.69
CA LEU A 135 -14.01 -13.56 9.91
C LEU A 135 -14.58 -12.68 11.02
N LEU A 136 -13.96 -11.51 11.25
CA LEU A 136 -14.39 -10.59 12.30
C LEU A 136 -15.73 -9.92 12.01
N HIS A 137 -15.90 -9.35 10.82
CA HIS A 137 -17.00 -8.42 10.55
C HIS A 137 -18.21 -9.07 9.89
N ASP A 138 -18.00 -10.05 9.01
CA ASP A 138 -19.08 -10.79 8.34
C ASP A 138 -19.53 -12.01 9.16
N ARG A 139 -18.57 -12.87 9.52
CA ARG A 139 -18.85 -14.10 10.26
C ARG A 139 -18.93 -13.90 11.77
N ARG A 140 -18.60 -12.71 12.28
CA ARG A 140 -18.63 -12.33 13.70
C ARG A 140 -17.88 -13.32 14.61
N ARG A 141 -16.74 -13.82 14.11
CA ARG A 141 -15.88 -14.70 14.89
C ARG A 141 -15.08 -13.90 15.91
N PRO A 142 -14.70 -14.50 17.06
CA PRO A 142 -13.88 -13.83 18.06
C PRO A 142 -12.48 -13.47 17.52
N GLU A 143 -11.85 -12.47 18.13
CA GLU A 143 -10.56 -11.94 17.67
C GLU A 143 -9.42 -12.97 17.73
N ASP A 144 -9.44 -13.87 18.73
CA ASP A 144 -8.45 -14.93 18.88
C ASP A 144 -8.45 -15.91 17.68
N GLU A 145 -9.61 -16.19 17.09
CA GLU A 145 -9.68 -16.98 15.87
C GLU A 145 -9.08 -16.24 14.67
N ALA A 146 -9.30 -14.93 14.56
CA ALA A 146 -8.71 -14.12 13.51
C ALA A 146 -7.18 -13.96 13.70
N VAL A 147 -6.69 -13.87 14.94
CA VAL A 147 -5.27 -13.93 15.27
C VAL A 147 -4.68 -15.27 14.81
N ALA A 148 -5.30 -16.39 15.17
CA ALA A 148 -4.84 -17.73 14.78
C ALA A 148 -4.81 -17.91 13.24
N GLU A 149 -5.77 -17.34 12.52
CA GLU A 149 -5.81 -17.34 11.05
C GLU A 149 -4.60 -16.58 10.48
N LEU A 150 -4.31 -15.39 11.03
CA LEU A 150 -3.16 -14.56 10.62
C LEU A 150 -1.82 -15.23 10.94
N GLU A 151 -1.69 -15.90 12.08
CA GLU A 151 -0.49 -16.65 12.44
C GLU A 151 -0.28 -17.84 11.50
N ARG A 152 -1.33 -18.62 11.28
CA ARG A 152 -1.26 -19.86 10.51
C ARG A 152 -1.05 -19.62 9.02
N TRP A 153 -1.86 -18.77 8.42
CA TRP A 153 -1.92 -18.57 6.97
C TRP A 153 -1.20 -17.30 6.51
N GLY A 154 -1.17 -16.26 7.35
CA GLY A 154 -0.42 -15.04 7.10
C GLY A 154 1.04 -15.16 7.49
N LEU A 155 1.45 -16.26 8.16
CA LEU A 155 2.80 -16.51 8.67
C LEU A 155 3.33 -15.37 9.54
N LEU A 156 2.43 -14.68 10.25
CA LEU A 156 2.77 -13.58 11.13
C LEU A 156 3.20 -14.08 12.51
N SER A 157 4.12 -13.38 13.15
CA SER A 157 4.31 -13.54 14.58
C SER A 157 3.05 -13.12 15.34
N HIS A 158 2.86 -13.65 16.55
CA HIS A 158 1.72 -13.28 17.41
C HIS A 158 1.56 -11.77 17.56
N GLU A 159 2.65 -11.06 17.84
CA GLU A 159 2.68 -9.61 18.00
C GLU A 159 2.18 -8.88 16.73
N ARG A 160 2.62 -9.32 15.55
CA ARG A 160 2.18 -8.76 14.27
C ARG A 160 0.73 -9.11 13.95
N ALA A 161 0.28 -10.29 14.31
CA ALA A 161 -1.12 -10.70 14.15
C ALA A 161 -2.04 -9.83 15.03
N VAL A 162 -1.71 -9.65 16.31
CA VAL A 162 -2.44 -8.77 17.23
C VAL A 162 -2.48 -7.33 16.72
N LYS A 163 -1.34 -6.80 16.25
CA LYS A 163 -1.32 -5.46 15.64
C LYS A 163 -2.18 -5.36 14.38
N SER A 164 -2.25 -6.41 13.57
CA SER A 164 -3.16 -6.46 12.42
C SER A 164 -4.61 -6.45 12.86
N ILE A 165 -4.99 -7.16 13.93
CA ILE A 165 -6.37 -7.13 14.46
C ILE A 165 -6.71 -5.71 14.96
N ALA A 166 -5.81 -5.01 15.63
CA ALA A 166 -6.04 -3.63 16.05
C ALA A 166 -6.36 -2.71 14.85
N PHE A 167 -5.73 -2.91 13.70
CA PHE A 167 -6.06 -2.21 12.46
C PHE A 167 -7.44 -2.63 11.92
N LEU A 168 -7.72 -3.93 11.86
CA LEU A 168 -8.96 -4.48 11.32
C LEU A 168 -10.20 -4.17 12.17
N THR A 169 -10.03 -3.88 13.45
CA THR A 169 -11.13 -3.53 14.38
C THR A 169 -11.27 -2.03 14.60
N HIS A 170 -10.31 -1.23 14.15
CA HIS A 170 -10.35 0.22 14.31
C HIS A 170 -11.53 0.85 13.53
N PRO A 171 -12.32 1.74 14.13
CA PRO A 171 -13.51 2.32 13.48
C PRO A 171 -13.26 2.93 12.10
N THR A 172 -12.12 3.59 11.93
CA THR A 172 -11.74 4.25 10.67
C THR A 172 -11.15 3.26 9.65
N TRP A 173 -10.34 2.29 10.11
CA TRP A 173 -9.48 1.49 9.24
C TRP A 173 -10.02 0.10 8.92
N ARG A 174 -11.08 -0.35 9.60
CA ARG A 174 -11.58 -1.74 9.50
C ARG A 174 -11.90 -2.22 8.08
N ALA A 175 -12.37 -1.34 7.21
CA ALA A 175 -12.67 -1.66 5.81
C ALA A 175 -11.50 -1.39 4.86
N TYR A 176 -10.46 -0.68 5.35
CA TYR A 176 -9.34 -0.21 4.54
C TYR A 176 -8.49 -1.35 3.98
N ILE A 177 -8.46 -2.49 4.67
CA ILE A 177 -7.71 -3.67 4.23
C ILE A 177 -8.09 -4.11 2.80
N PHE A 178 -9.33 -3.85 2.39
CA PHE A 178 -9.79 -4.19 1.04
C PHE A 178 -9.20 -3.26 -0.04
N CYS A 179 -8.73 -2.08 0.33
CA CYS A 179 -7.98 -1.21 -0.59
C CYS A 179 -6.67 -1.89 -1.01
N TYR A 180 -5.98 -2.55 -0.08
CA TYR A 180 -4.77 -3.32 -0.38
C TYR A 180 -5.07 -4.61 -1.13
N THR A 181 -6.01 -5.43 -0.64
CA THR A 181 -6.29 -6.76 -1.20
C THR A 181 -6.94 -6.72 -2.59
N ALA A 182 -7.67 -5.66 -2.92
CA ALA A 182 -8.34 -5.49 -4.21
C ALA A 182 -7.68 -4.44 -5.11
N GLY A 183 -7.07 -3.40 -4.53
CA GLY A 183 -6.49 -2.28 -5.27
C GLY A 183 -5.33 -2.68 -6.15
N LEU A 184 -4.31 -3.35 -5.59
CA LEU A 184 -3.13 -3.79 -6.34
C LEU A 184 -3.48 -4.70 -7.53
N PRO A 185 -4.28 -5.79 -7.38
CA PRO A 185 -4.65 -6.62 -8.53
C PRO A 185 -5.43 -5.87 -9.61
N LEU A 186 -6.27 -4.91 -9.21
CA LEU A 186 -7.03 -4.09 -10.14
C LEU A 186 -6.12 -3.15 -10.93
N CYS A 187 -5.27 -2.38 -10.25
CA CYS A 187 -4.34 -1.46 -10.89
C CYS A 187 -3.30 -2.19 -11.74
N ARG A 188 -2.73 -3.31 -11.26
CA ARG A 188 -1.76 -4.10 -12.02
C ARG A 188 -2.36 -4.61 -13.34
N ARG A 189 -3.61 -5.11 -13.32
CA ARG A 189 -4.31 -5.56 -14.52
C ARG A 189 -4.55 -4.41 -15.51
N PHE A 190 -4.98 -3.27 -15.01
CA PHE A 190 -5.21 -2.08 -15.83
C PHE A 190 -3.90 -1.57 -16.45
N VAL A 191 -2.84 -1.45 -15.67
CA VAL A 191 -1.53 -0.97 -16.16
C VAL A 191 -0.95 -1.95 -17.19
N GLY A 192 -0.94 -3.26 -16.89
CA GLY A 192 -0.51 -4.29 -17.84
C GLY A 192 0.91 -4.08 -18.37
N GLY A 193 1.79 -3.38 -17.64
CA GLY A 193 3.14 -3.01 -18.06
C GLY A 193 3.22 -1.76 -18.95
N ASP A 194 2.10 -1.07 -19.20
CA ASP A 194 2.07 0.17 -19.97
C ASP A 194 2.27 1.40 -19.07
N PRO A 195 3.41 2.12 -19.17
CA PRO A 195 3.66 3.32 -18.36
C PRO A 195 2.60 4.42 -18.54
N ALA A 196 2.02 4.55 -19.74
CA ALA A 196 0.99 5.55 -19.99
C ALA A 196 -0.28 5.27 -19.19
N ARG A 197 -0.62 4.01 -18.93
CA ARG A 197 -1.74 3.64 -18.08
C ARG A 197 -1.42 3.90 -16.59
N PHE A 198 -0.17 3.72 -16.17
CA PHE A 198 0.24 4.11 -14.83
C PHE A 198 0.14 5.63 -14.64
N GLU A 199 0.56 6.41 -15.62
CA GLU A 199 0.39 7.87 -15.60
C GLU A 199 -1.08 8.30 -15.51
N ARG A 200 -2.00 7.59 -16.15
CA ARG A 200 -3.43 7.86 -16.01
C ARG A 200 -3.93 7.70 -14.57
N LEU A 201 -3.45 6.68 -13.84
CA LEU A 201 -3.77 6.53 -12.41
C LEU A 201 -3.29 7.73 -11.59
N LEU A 202 -2.14 8.33 -11.96
CA LEU A 202 -1.58 9.50 -11.28
C LEU A 202 -2.32 10.79 -11.61
N ASP A 203 -2.89 10.93 -12.81
CA ASP A 203 -3.36 12.21 -13.34
C ASP A 203 -4.88 12.35 -13.39
N GLU A 204 -5.60 11.24 -13.50
CA GLU A 204 -7.03 11.24 -13.75
C GLU A 204 -7.84 10.90 -12.50
N GLN A 205 -9.05 11.44 -12.42
CA GLN A 205 -10.06 11.01 -11.46
C GLN A 205 -10.73 9.75 -12.01
N LEU A 206 -10.22 8.59 -11.62
CA LEU A 206 -10.73 7.29 -12.03
C LEU A 206 -11.50 6.60 -10.90
N VAL A 207 -12.43 5.75 -11.30
CA VAL A 207 -13.12 4.81 -10.41
C VAL A 207 -12.87 3.36 -10.86
N PRO A 208 -13.10 2.34 -10.03
CA PRO A 208 -12.83 0.95 -10.38
C PRO A 208 -13.46 0.48 -11.68
N ALA A 209 -14.63 1.03 -12.05
CA ALA A 209 -15.31 0.70 -13.32
C ALA A 209 -14.50 1.14 -14.57
N ASP A 210 -13.74 2.23 -14.48
CA ASP A 210 -12.92 2.74 -15.57
C ASP A 210 -11.71 1.84 -15.87
N LEU A 211 -11.31 1.01 -14.90
CA LEU A 211 -10.19 0.09 -15.02
C LEU A 211 -10.59 -1.27 -15.59
N SER A 212 -11.88 -1.49 -15.78
CA SER A 212 -12.43 -2.77 -16.26
C SER A 212 -12.63 -2.83 -17.77
N ALA A 213 -12.28 -1.74 -18.47
CA ALA A 213 -12.47 -1.60 -19.93
C ALA A 213 -11.24 -2.07 -20.72
#